data_0fe5c0440fb766bbe2816f38fc62f85d
#
_entry.id   0fe5c0440fb766bbe2816f38fc62f85d
#
_cell.length_a   1.000
_cell.length_b   1.000
_cell.length_c   1.000
_cell.angle_alpha   90.00
_cell.angle_beta   90.00
_cell.angle_gamma   90.00
#
_symmetry.space_group_name_H-M   'P 1'
#
loop_
_entity.id
_entity.type
_entity.pdbx_description
1 polymer ?
#
loop_
_entity_poly.entity_id
_entity_poly.type
_entity_poly.pdbx_seq_one_letter_code
_entity_poly.pdbx_strand_id
1 'polypeptide(L)'
;MQSNRIVTRSARSLILARFNTTTPNANSVQAPKPQNISSDMIGPPDPVSNLRRIIFKKTNEETKLEKKYRKLRAEVQEWNQNFWTQHNTRFFKEREAYLKNNLPEGKSNLTADEMSVFYKAFLDKNWRTHLYYNKEWYKKNVTLLALALQVKLRRIFKIKDSK
;
A
#
# COMPACT_ATOMS: atom_id res chain seq x y z
N MET A 1 13.57 -44.85 -37.35
CA MET A 1 13.54 -44.57 -35.90
C MET A 1 13.64 -43.06 -35.73
N GLN A 2 12.50 -42.38 -35.53
CA GLN A 2 12.45 -40.95 -35.28
C GLN A 2 12.35 -40.74 -33.77
N SER A 3 13.34 -40.03 -33.18
CA SER A 3 13.40 -39.70 -31.77
C SER A 3 12.56 -38.46 -31.51
N ASN A 4 11.45 -38.62 -30.81
CA ASN A 4 10.60 -37.53 -30.32
C ASN A 4 11.35 -36.77 -29.18
N ARG A 5 11.89 -35.59 -29.48
CA ARG A 5 12.35 -34.65 -28.44
C ARG A 5 11.12 -33.95 -27.85
N ILE A 6 10.73 -34.37 -26.68
CA ILE A 6 9.76 -33.66 -25.84
C ILE A 6 10.48 -32.41 -25.32
N VAL A 7 10.07 -31.27 -25.86
CA VAL A 7 10.52 -29.93 -25.34
C VAL A 7 9.71 -29.65 -24.10
N THR A 8 10.27 -29.92 -22.92
CA THR A 8 9.73 -29.48 -21.66
C THR A 8 9.94 -27.95 -21.56
N ARG A 9 8.92 -27.15 -21.90
CA ARG A 9 8.88 -25.73 -21.62
C ARG A 9 8.94 -25.55 -20.10
N SER A 10 10.07 -25.04 -19.65
CA SER A 10 10.39 -24.77 -18.26
C SER A 10 9.31 -23.90 -17.59
N ALA A 11 8.79 -24.38 -16.46
CA ALA A 11 7.83 -23.71 -15.57
C ALA A 11 8.34 -22.34 -15.01
N ARG A 12 9.59 -21.96 -15.32
CA ARG A 12 10.16 -20.65 -15.00
C ARG A 12 9.40 -19.46 -15.59
N SER A 13 8.72 -19.67 -16.73
CA SER A 13 8.01 -18.58 -17.43
C SER A 13 6.70 -18.16 -16.76
N LEU A 14 6.04 -19.07 -16.02
CA LEU A 14 4.69 -18.79 -15.50
C LEU A 14 4.65 -18.06 -14.14
N ILE A 15 5.69 -18.20 -13.33
CA ILE A 15 5.75 -17.52 -12.00
C ILE A 15 6.36 -16.13 -12.13
N LEU A 16 7.34 -15.95 -13.00
CA LEU A 16 7.87 -14.64 -13.33
C LEU A 16 6.87 -13.77 -14.11
N ALA A 17 5.97 -14.37 -14.91
CA ALA A 17 4.94 -13.63 -15.63
C ALA A 17 3.86 -13.00 -14.74
N ARG A 18 3.69 -13.44 -13.49
CA ARG A 18 2.76 -12.79 -12.53
C ARG A 18 3.38 -11.62 -11.77
N PHE A 19 4.70 -11.46 -11.83
CA PHE A 19 5.44 -10.35 -11.21
C PHE A 19 6.27 -9.54 -12.21
N ASN A 20 6.16 -9.84 -13.51
CA ASN A 20 6.54 -8.85 -14.51
C ASN A 20 5.54 -7.70 -14.41
N THR A 21 5.80 -6.80 -13.50
CA THR A 21 5.35 -5.43 -13.65
C THR A 21 5.93 -4.97 -14.98
N THR A 22 5.15 -5.09 -16.05
CA THR A 22 5.29 -4.23 -17.21
C THR A 22 5.48 -2.85 -16.60
N THR A 23 6.66 -2.26 -16.76
CA THR A 23 6.86 -0.85 -16.46
C THR A 23 5.71 -0.13 -17.13
N PRO A 24 4.80 0.49 -16.37
CA PRO A 24 3.74 1.26 -17.00
C PRO A 24 4.48 2.31 -17.82
N ASN A 25 4.25 2.28 -19.13
CA ASN A 25 4.64 3.35 -20.02
C ASN A 25 4.32 4.66 -19.28
N ALA A 26 5.31 5.53 -19.14
CA ALA A 26 5.25 6.76 -18.36
C ALA A 26 4.25 7.81 -18.91
N ASN A 27 3.31 7.41 -19.74
CA ASN A 27 2.04 8.09 -19.92
C ASN A 27 1.19 7.83 -18.67
N SER A 28 1.66 8.38 -17.54
CA SER A 28 0.86 8.54 -16.34
C SER A 28 -0.46 9.16 -16.77
N VAL A 29 -1.53 8.39 -16.67
CA VAL A 29 -2.87 8.95 -16.60
C VAL A 29 -2.80 9.93 -15.44
N GLN A 30 -2.62 11.21 -15.74
CA GLN A 30 -2.60 12.27 -14.74
C GLN A 30 -3.88 12.09 -13.93
N ALA A 31 -3.73 11.79 -12.64
CA ALA A 31 -4.86 11.77 -11.74
C ALA A 31 -5.63 13.09 -11.95
N PRO A 32 -6.95 13.04 -12.21
CA PRO A 32 -7.73 14.23 -12.52
C PRO A 32 -7.47 15.27 -11.43
N LYS A 33 -7.14 16.51 -11.86
CA LYS A 33 -6.93 17.63 -10.94
C LYS A 33 -8.18 17.75 -10.06
N PRO A 34 -8.04 17.89 -8.73
CA PRO A 34 -9.15 17.81 -7.77
C PRO A 34 -10.07 19.05 -7.76
N GLN A 35 -10.43 19.58 -8.94
CA GLN A 35 -11.37 20.67 -9.08
C GLN A 35 -12.73 20.05 -9.44
N ASN A 36 -13.69 20.07 -8.50
CA ASN A 36 -15.08 19.62 -8.64
C ASN A 36 -15.35 18.11 -8.58
N ILE A 37 -14.72 17.39 -7.65
CA ILE A 37 -15.11 16.01 -7.36
C ILE A 37 -16.38 16.02 -6.52
N SER A 38 -17.45 15.32 -6.96
CA SER A 38 -18.73 15.24 -6.24
C SER A 38 -18.67 14.40 -4.95
N SER A 39 -17.73 13.43 -4.88
CA SER A 39 -17.49 12.53 -3.74
C SER A 39 -16.01 12.17 -3.62
N ASP A 40 -15.60 11.55 -2.51
CA ASP A 40 -14.27 10.98 -2.38
C ASP A 40 -14.05 9.91 -3.47
N MET A 41 -12.90 9.94 -4.16
CA MET A 41 -12.54 8.99 -5.21
C MET A 41 -11.44 8.06 -4.73
N ILE A 42 -11.55 6.76 -5.10
CA ILE A 42 -10.58 5.73 -4.73
C ILE A 42 -9.83 5.29 -5.99
N GLY A 43 -8.51 5.39 -5.95
CA GLY A 43 -7.62 4.96 -7.03
C GLY A 43 -7.37 3.45 -7.06
N PRO A 44 -6.62 2.98 -8.08
CA PRO A 44 -6.12 1.61 -8.11
C PRO A 44 -5.14 1.35 -6.95
N PRO A 45 -4.86 0.07 -6.61
CA PRO A 45 -3.85 -0.26 -5.64
C PRO A 45 -2.46 0.14 -6.15
N ASP A 46 -1.65 0.70 -5.28
CA ASP A 46 -0.25 0.99 -5.57
C ASP A 46 0.53 -0.32 -5.70
N PRO A 47 1.41 -0.47 -6.71
CA PRO A 47 2.09 -1.74 -6.99
C PRO A 47 3.07 -2.19 -5.90
N VAL A 48 3.56 -1.27 -5.07
CA VAL A 48 4.52 -1.57 -4.00
C VAL A 48 3.85 -1.68 -2.65
N SER A 49 3.12 -0.63 -2.23
CA SER A 49 2.44 -0.62 -0.93
C SER A 49 1.17 -1.46 -0.89
N ASN A 50 0.58 -1.76 -2.04
CA ASN A 50 -0.73 -2.39 -2.22
C ASN A 50 -1.90 -1.59 -1.62
N LEU A 51 -1.68 -0.33 -1.26
CA LEU A 51 -2.72 0.56 -0.76
C LEU A 51 -3.39 1.32 -1.90
N ARG A 52 -4.67 1.63 -1.72
CA ARG A 52 -5.42 2.47 -2.66
C ARG A 52 -5.37 3.92 -2.19
N ARG A 53 -4.96 4.81 -3.08
CA ARG A 53 -4.96 6.25 -2.81
C ARG A 53 -6.39 6.78 -2.88
N ILE A 54 -6.79 7.57 -1.88
CA ILE A 54 -8.08 8.24 -1.83
C ILE A 54 -7.85 9.72 -2.09
N ILE A 55 -8.60 10.28 -3.04
CA ILE A 55 -8.66 11.72 -3.30
C ILE A 55 -9.89 12.24 -2.58
N PHE A 56 -9.66 13.07 -1.56
CA PHE A 56 -10.73 13.60 -0.72
C PHE A 56 -11.42 14.78 -1.40
N LYS A 57 -12.75 14.75 -1.43
CA LYS A 57 -13.57 15.86 -1.93
C LYS A 57 -13.22 17.15 -1.18
N LYS A 58 -13.07 18.23 -1.95
CA LYS A 58 -12.99 19.59 -1.43
C LYS A 58 -14.28 20.32 -1.71
N THR A 59 -14.94 20.85 -0.67
CA THR A 59 -16.15 21.65 -0.82
C THR A 59 -15.77 23.13 -0.85
N ASN A 60 -16.45 23.94 -1.66
CA ASN A 60 -16.16 25.38 -1.78
C ASN A 60 -16.43 26.15 -0.48
N GLU A 61 -17.44 25.71 0.28
CA GLU A 61 -17.84 26.29 1.57
C GLU A 61 -17.33 25.48 2.78
N GLU A 62 -16.09 24.99 2.68
CA GLU A 62 -15.52 24.15 3.71
C GLU A 62 -15.18 25.00 4.96
N THR A 63 -15.73 24.60 6.11
CA THR A 63 -15.39 25.21 7.41
C THR A 63 -13.93 24.98 7.79
N LYS A 64 -13.38 25.78 8.72
CA LYS A 64 -12.01 25.58 9.22
C LYS A 64 -11.80 24.18 9.78
N LEU A 65 -12.82 23.61 10.46
CA LEU A 65 -12.75 22.28 11.06
C LEU A 65 -12.78 21.19 9.97
N GLU A 66 -13.64 21.32 8.97
CA GLU A 66 -13.70 20.38 7.84
C GLU A 66 -12.41 20.35 7.05
N LYS A 67 -11.83 21.52 6.79
CA LYS A 67 -10.51 21.66 6.16
C LYS A 67 -9.42 20.99 6.98
N LYS A 68 -9.42 21.15 8.33
CA LYS A 68 -8.49 20.48 9.22
C LYS A 68 -8.65 18.96 9.15
N TYR A 69 -9.89 18.47 9.21
CA TYR A 69 -10.18 17.04 9.09
C TYR A 69 -9.70 16.45 7.76
N ARG A 70 -10.03 17.10 6.63
CA ARG A 70 -9.59 16.64 5.30
C ARG A 70 -8.08 16.62 5.15
N LYS A 71 -7.37 17.68 5.64
CA LYS A 71 -5.91 17.72 5.62
C LYS A 71 -5.31 16.57 6.42
N LEU A 72 -5.80 16.34 7.64
CA LEU A 72 -5.31 15.26 8.49
C LEU A 72 -5.55 13.88 7.85
N ARG A 73 -6.68 13.66 7.17
CA ARG A 73 -6.93 12.43 6.40
C ARG A 73 -5.85 12.22 5.34
N ALA A 74 -5.49 13.26 4.60
CA ALA A 74 -4.46 13.19 3.58
C ALA A 74 -3.07 12.92 4.16
N GLU A 75 -2.72 13.57 5.27
CA GLU A 75 -1.45 13.36 5.98
C GLU A 75 -1.33 11.93 6.52
N VAL A 76 -2.39 11.40 7.12
CA VAL A 76 -2.43 10.02 7.62
C VAL A 76 -2.32 9.01 6.48
N GLN A 77 -3.00 9.26 5.36
CA GLN A 77 -2.89 8.43 4.16
C GLN A 77 -1.45 8.40 3.63
N GLU A 78 -0.81 9.56 3.52
CA GLU A 78 0.56 9.66 3.02
C GLU A 78 1.56 8.97 3.98
N TRP A 79 1.42 9.17 5.28
CA TRP A 79 2.20 8.47 6.28
C TRP A 79 2.06 6.94 6.15
N ASN A 80 0.83 6.45 5.97
CA ASN A 80 0.55 5.03 5.81
C ASN A 80 1.15 4.47 4.51
N GLN A 81 0.99 5.20 3.40
CA GLN A 81 1.57 4.86 2.11
C GLN A 81 3.09 4.74 2.20
N ASN A 82 3.76 5.72 2.79
CA ASN A 82 5.21 5.76 2.93
C ASN A 82 5.74 4.58 3.77
N PHE A 83 5.06 4.26 4.88
CA PHE A 83 5.44 3.11 5.70
C PHE A 83 5.39 1.81 4.90
N TRP A 84 4.27 1.50 4.26
CA TRP A 84 4.09 0.25 3.52
C TRP A 84 4.96 0.17 2.27
N THR A 85 5.18 1.28 1.58
CA THR A 85 6.12 1.32 0.46
C THR A 85 7.53 0.92 0.91
N GLN A 86 8.04 1.53 1.97
CA GLN A 86 9.39 1.22 2.49
C GLN A 86 9.47 -0.21 3.04
N HIS A 87 8.43 -0.66 3.75
CA HIS A 87 8.37 -1.99 4.32
C HIS A 87 8.38 -3.07 3.24
N ASN A 88 7.51 -2.95 2.24
CA ASN A 88 7.39 -3.92 1.16
C ASN A 88 8.62 -3.91 0.25
N THR A 89 9.22 -2.75 -0.01
CA THR A 89 10.48 -2.66 -0.77
C THR A 89 11.58 -3.44 -0.06
N ARG A 90 11.73 -3.29 1.26
CA ARG A 90 12.72 -4.07 2.04
C ARG A 90 12.40 -5.56 2.01
N PHE A 91 11.13 -5.93 2.18
CA PHE A 91 10.69 -7.32 2.12
C PHE A 91 11.06 -7.98 0.79
N PHE A 92 10.74 -7.34 -0.34
CA PHE A 92 11.05 -7.89 -1.66
C PHE A 92 12.55 -8.00 -1.90
N LYS A 93 13.33 -7.01 -1.49
CA LYS A 93 14.79 -7.02 -1.60
C LYS A 93 15.41 -8.14 -0.76
N GLU A 94 15.00 -8.28 0.49
CA GLU A 94 15.53 -9.33 1.38
C GLU A 94 15.09 -10.73 0.93
N ARG A 95 13.85 -10.85 0.42
CA ARG A 95 13.33 -12.10 -0.16
C ARG A 95 14.13 -12.52 -1.39
N GLU A 96 14.42 -11.60 -2.28
CA GLU A 96 15.23 -11.89 -3.48
C GLU A 96 16.66 -12.34 -3.11
N ALA A 97 17.28 -11.64 -2.17
CA ALA A 97 18.59 -12.03 -1.66
C ALA A 97 18.58 -13.42 -1.00
N TYR A 98 17.56 -13.71 -0.19
CA TYR A 98 17.38 -15.03 0.41
C TYR A 98 17.23 -16.14 -0.63
N LEU A 99 16.41 -15.92 -1.65
CA LEU A 99 16.23 -16.86 -2.76
C LEU A 99 17.54 -17.11 -3.50
N LYS A 100 18.28 -16.04 -3.82
CA LYS A 100 19.56 -16.15 -4.52
C LYS A 100 20.60 -16.98 -3.74
N ASN A 101 20.63 -16.84 -2.42
CA ASN A 101 21.63 -17.50 -1.58
C ASN A 101 21.26 -18.94 -1.17
N ASN A 102 19.98 -19.29 -1.19
CA ASN A 102 19.50 -20.58 -0.67
C ASN A 102 18.85 -21.48 -1.74
N LEU A 103 18.77 -21.02 -3.00
CA LEU A 103 18.21 -21.84 -4.08
C LEU A 103 19.28 -22.83 -4.55
N PRO A 104 19.07 -24.17 -4.36
CA PRO A 104 20.00 -25.18 -4.84
C PRO A 104 20.10 -25.20 -6.37
N GLU A 105 21.25 -25.59 -6.89
CA GLU A 105 21.43 -25.80 -8.33
C GLU A 105 20.40 -26.79 -8.85
N GLY A 106 19.76 -26.44 -9.97
CA GLY A 106 18.73 -27.27 -10.60
C GLY A 106 17.30 -27.13 -10.05
N LYS A 107 17.08 -26.46 -8.92
CA LYS A 107 15.74 -26.12 -8.43
C LYS A 107 15.27 -24.78 -8.96
N SER A 108 13.96 -24.68 -9.26
CA SER A 108 13.35 -23.42 -9.71
C SER A 108 12.79 -22.57 -8.58
N ASN A 109 12.47 -23.18 -7.43
CA ASN A 109 11.86 -22.50 -6.27
C ASN A 109 12.25 -23.23 -4.98
N LEU A 110 12.24 -22.49 -3.86
CA LEU A 110 12.26 -23.06 -2.53
C LEU A 110 10.87 -23.61 -2.16
N THR A 111 10.84 -24.59 -1.29
CA THR A 111 9.61 -25.15 -0.71
C THR A 111 8.94 -24.13 0.24
N ALA A 112 7.68 -24.39 0.59
CA ALA A 112 6.97 -23.55 1.57
C ALA A 112 7.67 -23.53 2.93
N ASP A 113 8.22 -24.67 3.36
CA ASP A 113 8.95 -24.80 4.63
C ASP A 113 10.25 -24.01 4.61
N GLU A 114 11.05 -24.13 3.53
CA GLU A 114 12.27 -23.34 3.35
C GLU A 114 11.97 -21.84 3.34
N MET A 115 10.86 -21.42 2.71
CA MET A 115 10.44 -20.02 2.71
C MET A 115 9.87 -19.54 4.06
N SER A 116 9.29 -20.43 4.86
CA SER A 116 8.76 -20.09 6.19
C SER A 116 9.86 -19.57 7.13
N VAL A 117 11.07 -20.11 7.01
CA VAL A 117 12.25 -19.65 7.76
C VAL A 117 12.55 -18.17 7.47
N PHE A 118 12.54 -17.81 6.19
CA PHE A 118 12.71 -16.41 5.79
C PHE A 118 11.60 -15.51 6.35
N TYR A 119 10.34 -15.93 6.19
CA TYR A 119 9.20 -15.12 6.66
C TYR A 119 9.26 -14.90 8.16
N LYS A 120 9.55 -15.97 8.93
CA LYS A 120 9.73 -15.86 10.38
C LYS A 120 10.84 -14.89 10.74
N ALA A 121 12.03 -15.06 10.16
CA ALA A 121 13.18 -14.20 10.43
C ALA A 121 12.89 -12.72 10.09
N PHE A 122 12.22 -12.46 8.95
CA PHE A 122 11.85 -11.11 8.56
C PHE A 122 10.84 -10.48 9.53
N LEU A 123 9.84 -11.24 9.98
CA LEU A 123 8.85 -10.77 10.96
C LEU A 123 9.52 -10.53 12.32
N ASP A 124 10.34 -11.43 12.79
CA ASP A 124 11.08 -11.30 14.05
C ASP A 124 12.01 -10.07 14.05
N LYS A 125 12.66 -9.80 12.92
CA LYS A 125 13.51 -8.61 12.74
C LYS A 125 12.70 -7.31 12.77
N ASN A 126 11.50 -7.32 12.26
CA ASN A 126 10.67 -6.11 12.06
C ASN A 126 9.55 -5.94 13.10
N TRP A 127 9.42 -6.83 14.10
CA TRP A 127 8.29 -6.81 15.04
C TRP A 127 8.13 -5.47 15.79
N ARG A 128 9.25 -4.86 16.23
CA ARG A 128 9.22 -3.55 16.91
C ARG A 128 8.72 -2.44 15.99
N THR A 129 9.13 -2.48 14.73
CA THR A 129 8.68 -1.52 13.71
C THR A 129 7.18 -1.65 13.47
N HIS A 130 6.66 -2.89 13.43
CA HIS A 130 5.22 -3.15 13.30
C HIS A 130 4.45 -2.71 14.55
N LEU A 131 4.99 -2.95 15.73
CA LEU A 131 4.37 -2.51 16.98
C LEU A 131 4.27 -0.99 17.05
N TYR A 132 5.36 -0.28 16.71
CA TYR A 132 5.35 1.18 16.63
C TYR A 132 4.37 1.71 15.58
N TYR A 133 4.38 1.12 14.39
CA TYR A 133 3.43 1.48 13.33
C TYR A 133 1.98 1.31 13.81
N ASN A 134 1.63 0.17 14.41
CA ASN A 134 0.28 -0.09 14.91
C ASN A 134 -0.13 0.93 15.98
N LYS A 135 0.75 1.24 16.94
CA LYS A 135 0.49 2.27 17.96
C LYS A 135 0.18 3.64 17.33
N GLU A 136 1.01 4.10 16.38
CA GLU A 136 0.81 5.38 15.70
C GLU A 136 -0.42 5.34 14.78
N TRP A 137 -0.70 4.21 14.15
CA TRP A 137 -1.90 4.01 13.34
C TRP A 137 -3.18 4.17 14.18
N TYR A 138 -3.25 3.52 15.34
CA TYR A 138 -4.39 3.67 16.26
C TYR A 138 -4.54 5.11 16.74
N LYS A 139 -3.47 5.75 17.17
CA LYS A 139 -3.49 7.14 17.61
C LYS A 139 -4.04 8.08 16.52
N LYS A 140 -3.55 7.95 15.29
CA LYS A 140 -4.00 8.74 14.14
C LYS A 140 -5.49 8.49 13.83
N ASN A 141 -5.93 7.24 13.86
CA ASN A 141 -7.32 6.88 13.57
C ASN A 141 -8.28 7.38 14.67
N VAL A 142 -7.91 7.30 15.95
CA VAL A 142 -8.70 7.87 17.05
C VAL A 142 -8.81 9.39 16.90
N THR A 143 -7.73 10.07 16.54
CA THR A 143 -7.75 11.51 16.27
C THR A 143 -8.66 11.87 15.09
N LEU A 144 -8.60 11.09 14.00
CA LEU A 144 -9.50 11.27 12.85
C LEU A 144 -10.96 11.06 13.22
N LEU A 145 -11.24 10.02 14.02
CA LEU A 145 -12.60 9.72 14.48
C LEU A 145 -13.15 10.86 15.35
N ALA A 146 -12.37 11.39 16.28
CA ALA A 146 -12.76 12.53 17.11
C ALA A 146 -13.06 13.78 16.27
N LEU A 147 -12.22 14.07 15.27
CA LEU A 147 -12.47 15.21 14.36
C LEU A 147 -13.70 14.96 13.47
N ALA A 148 -13.90 13.74 12.99
CA ALA A 148 -15.08 13.39 12.19
C ALA A 148 -16.38 13.59 13.01
N LEU A 149 -16.37 13.17 14.27
CA LEU A 149 -17.50 13.39 15.19
C LEU A 149 -17.76 14.88 15.41
N GLN A 150 -16.72 15.69 15.66
CA GLN A 150 -16.86 17.14 15.81
C GLN A 150 -17.45 17.79 14.56
N VAL A 151 -16.98 17.42 13.35
CA VAL A 151 -17.53 17.89 12.07
C VAL A 151 -19.02 17.52 11.96
N LYS A 152 -19.37 16.27 12.27
CA LYS A 152 -20.75 15.78 12.19
C LYS A 152 -21.66 16.53 13.17
N LEU A 153 -21.26 16.72 14.41
CA LEU A 153 -22.03 17.44 15.42
C LEU A 153 -22.24 18.91 15.02
N ARG A 154 -21.22 19.62 14.54
CA ARG A 154 -21.36 20.99 14.05
C ARG A 154 -22.34 21.10 12.90
N ARG A 155 -22.35 20.15 11.97
CA ARG A 155 -23.34 20.11 10.86
C ARG A 155 -24.77 19.91 11.36
N ILE A 156 -24.97 18.98 12.33
CA ILE A 156 -26.29 18.72 12.90
C ILE A 156 -26.83 19.96 13.63
N PHE A 157 -26.01 20.58 14.48
CA PHE A 157 -26.42 21.75 15.25
C PHE A 157 -26.32 23.07 14.48
N LYS A 158 -25.94 23.06 13.21
CA LYS A 158 -25.74 24.26 12.38
C LYS A 158 -24.85 25.31 13.03
N ILE A 159 -23.90 24.88 13.85
CA ILE A 159 -22.97 25.79 14.54
C ILE A 159 -22.01 26.37 13.48
N LYS A 160 -22.13 27.68 13.21
CA LYS A 160 -21.21 28.39 12.33
C LYS A 160 -19.88 28.64 13.04
N ASP A 161 -18.77 28.56 12.32
CA ASP A 161 -17.48 28.98 12.86
C ASP A 161 -17.55 30.48 13.18
N SER A 162 -17.17 30.85 14.40
CA SER A 162 -16.90 32.23 14.76
C SER A 162 -15.79 32.79 13.87
N LYS A 163 -16.03 33.94 13.23
CA LYS A 163 -15.07 34.60 12.33
C LYS A 163 -13.79 34.99 13.02
#